data_0b66f1b6437ddd4fad0baf3453b83b2e
#
_entry.id   0b66f1b6437ddd4fad0baf3453b83b2e
#
_cell.length_a   1.000
_cell.length_b   1.000
_cell.length_c   1.000
_cell.angle_alpha   90.00
_cell.angle_beta   90.00
_cell.angle_gamma   90.00
#
_symmetry.space_group_name_H-M   'P 1'
#
loop_
_entity.id
_entity.type
_entity.pdbx_description
1 polymer ?
#
loop_
_entity_poly.entity_id
_entity_poly.type
_entity_poly.pdbx_seq_one_letter_code
_entity_poly.pdbx_strand_id
1 'polypeptide(L)'
;EELLTREKIERGQNVWQSMGGMQQGSIWGHGSYVAPDWSADWLHREALALLDINARAGNGGDYAQLPAADQARAKFVLQQEMRTNTFDPETGIILVSDARGRAIAEVGAHYSSLFQGSSPEAQSLREEYAFPLNAMLSAEDAEAVNAFFFWTAWAATTNRPGEDITYTSNWPHEPLVGNTPTGAVFMWTFISIFVLLAAISAHALTPQE
;
A
#
# COMPACT_ATOMS: atom_id res chain seq x y z
N GLU A 1 -9.30 0.36 -19.62
CA GLU A 1 -8.50 -0.86 -19.61
C GLU A 1 -8.71 -1.57 -18.26
N GLU A 2 -9.18 -2.80 -18.28
CA GLU A 2 -9.49 -3.60 -17.08
C GLU A 2 -8.19 -3.94 -16.32
N LEU A 3 -7.73 -3.01 -15.47
CA LEU A 3 -6.46 -3.17 -14.74
C LEU A 3 -6.55 -4.17 -13.58
N LEU A 4 -7.77 -4.45 -13.07
CA LEU A 4 -7.96 -5.22 -11.85
C LEU A 4 -9.12 -6.19 -11.98
N THR A 5 -8.82 -7.44 -12.29
CA THR A 5 -9.78 -8.53 -12.11
C THR A 5 -9.50 -9.22 -10.77
N ARG A 6 -10.53 -9.82 -10.17
CA ARG A 6 -10.38 -10.66 -8.98
C ARG A 6 -9.32 -11.75 -9.17
N GLU A 7 -9.32 -12.38 -10.33
CA GLU A 7 -8.35 -13.42 -10.69
C GLU A 7 -6.90 -12.89 -10.64
N LYS A 8 -6.67 -11.67 -11.17
CA LYS A 8 -5.35 -11.03 -11.16
C LYS A 8 -4.87 -10.73 -9.75
N ILE A 9 -5.77 -10.22 -8.89
CA ILE A 9 -5.47 -9.93 -7.47
C ILE A 9 -5.14 -11.23 -6.72
N GLU A 10 -5.96 -12.28 -6.86
CA GLU A 10 -5.74 -13.57 -6.21
C GLU A 10 -4.45 -14.24 -6.70
N ARG A 11 -4.14 -14.16 -8.00
CA ARG A 11 -2.85 -14.59 -8.54
C ARG A 11 -1.69 -13.83 -7.92
N GLY A 12 -1.79 -12.50 -7.85
CA GLY A 12 -0.75 -11.65 -7.26
C GLY A 12 -0.49 -11.98 -5.80
N GLN A 13 -1.55 -12.22 -5.03
CA GLN A 13 -1.44 -12.70 -3.65
C GLN A 13 -0.71 -14.03 -3.56
N ASN A 14 -1.06 -15.00 -4.42
CA ASN A 14 -0.42 -16.32 -4.44
C ASN A 14 1.06 -16.22 -4.82
N VAL A 15 1.41 -15.42 -5.82
CA VAL A 15 2.80 -15.14 -6.22
C VAL A 15 3.57 -14.54 -5.07
N TRP A 16 3.03 -13.47 -4.44
CA TRP A 16 3.68 -12.81 -3.31
C TRP A 16 3.92 -13.77 -2.13
N GLN A 17 2.94 -14.61 -1.80
CA GLN A 17 3.07 -15.63 -0.75
C GLN A 17 4.13 -16.70 -1.11
N SER A 18 4.13 -17.18 -2.36
CA SER A 18 5.04 -18.21 -2.81
C SER A 18 6.50 -17.77 -2.86
N MET A 19 6.76 -16.50 -3.08
CA MET A 19 8.12 -15.93 -3.03
C MET A 19 8.59 -15.57 -1.61
N GLY A 20 7.81 -15.90 -0.58
CA GLY A 20 8.14 -15.61 0.81
C GLY A 20 7.84 -14.17 1.23
N GLY A 21 6.88 -13.53 0.59
CA GLY A 21 6.58 -12.10 0.80
C GLY A 21 6.32 -11.71 2.25
N MET A 22 5.63 -12.55 3.03
CA MET A 22 5.39 -12.31 4.46
C MET A 22 6.64 -12.48 5.33
N GLN A 23 7.68 -13.13 4.82
CA GLN A 23 8.95 -13.32 5.51
C GLN A 23 9.88 -12.12 5.31
N GLN A 24 9.63 -11.29 4.33
CA GLN A 24 10.42 -10.11 3.99
C GLN A 24 9.71 -8.82 4.39
N GLY A 25 8.49 -8.61 3.96
CA GLY A 25 7.70 -7.42 4.27
C GLY A 25 6.32 -7.78 4.80
N SER A 26 5.45 -6.78 4.87
CA SER A 26 4.09 -6.95 5.40
C SER A 26 3.02 -6.43 4.43
N ILE A 27 1.80 -6.85 4.68
CA ILE A 27 0.57 -6.28 4.11
C ILE A 27 -0.31 -5.87 5.28
N TRP A 28 -0.73 -4.62 5.32
CA TRP A 28 -1.54 -4.03 6.39
C TRP A 28 -0.95 -4.23 7.80
N GLY A 29 0.39 -4.22 7.90
CA GLY A 29 1.12 -4.45 9.14
C GLY A 29 1.27 -5.92 9.53
N HIS A 30 0.78 -6.87 8.74
CA HIS A 30 0.91 -8.30 8.98
C HIS A 30 2.04 -8.90 8.14
N GLY A 31 3.11 -9.31 8.78
CA GLY A 31 4.31 -9.88 8.17
C GLY A 31 5.60 -9.46 8.86
N SER A 32 6.72 -9.59 8.15
CA SER A 32 8.05 -9.18 8.62
C SER A 32 8.29 -7.68 8.43
N TYR A 33 9.33 -7.17 9.08
CA TYR A 33 9.78 -5.77 8.98
C TYR A 33 11.17 -5.64 8.34
N VAL A 34 11.62 -6.64 7.58
CA VAL A 34 12.88 -6.58 6.84
C VAL A 34 12.74 -5.72 5.60
N ALA A 35 11.66 -5.93 4.85
CA ALA A 35 11.22 -5.08 3.75
C ALA A 35 10.06 -4.18 4.21
N PRO A 36 9.61 -3.21 3.40
CA PRO A 36 8.47 -2.36 3.72
C PRO A 36 7.16 -3.14 3.95
N ASP A 37 6.17 -2.45 4.53
CA ASP A 37 4.77 -2.81 4.32
C ASP A 37 4.39 -2.40 2.89
N TRP A 38 4.09 -3.39 2.03
CA TRP A 38 3.86 -3.17 0.61
C TRP A 38 2.59 -2.38 0.32
N SER A 39 1.59 -2.48 1.20
CA SER A 39 0.39 -1.65 1.11
C SER A 39 0.69 -0.19 1.46
N ALA A 40 1.52 0.07 2.46
CA ALA A 40 1.93 1.41 2.84
C ALA A 40 2.88 2.04 1.81
N ASP A 41 3.86 1.29 1.32
CA ASP A 41 4.84 1.78 0.35
C ASP A 41 4.17 2.08 -1.01
N TRP A 42 3.30 1.17 -1.49
CA TRP A 42 2.50 1.46 -2.69
C TRP A 42 1.67 2.73 -2.52
N LEU A 43 0.93 2.80 -1.40
CA LEU A 43 0.07 3.93 -1.09
C LEU A 43 0.81 5.25 -1.08
N HIS A 44 1.95 5.31 -0.40
CA HIS A 44 2.77 6.51 -0.32
C HIS A 44 3.29 6.95 -1.69
N ARG A 45 3.81 6.00 -2.49
CA ARG A 45 4.28 6.27 -3.86
C ARG A 45 3.17 6.74 -4.78
N GLU A 46 2.00 6.10 -4.73
CA GLU A 46 0.83 6.51 -5.53
C GLU A 46 0.38 7.92 -5.17
N ALA A 47 0.31 8.23 -3.86
CA ALA A 47 -0.06 9.57 -3.40
C ALA A 47 0.92 10.65 -3.89
N LEU A 48 2.23 10.42 -3.78
CA LEU A 48 3.24 11.35 -4.29
C LEU A 48 3.19 11.51 -5.80
N ALA A 49 3.13 10.41 -6.55
CA ALA A 49 3.04 10.43 -8.00
C ALA A 49 1.81 11.20 -8.49
N LEU A 50 0.65 10.97 -7.86
CA LEU A 50 -0.59 11.66 -8.22
C LEU A 50 -0.51 13.16 -7.90
N LEU A 51 0.09 13.55 -6.76
CA LEU A 51 0.33 14.96 -6.43
C LEU A 51 1.22 15.64 -7.46
N ASP A 52 2.32 15.00 -7.85
CA ASP A 52 3.26 15.54 -8.84
C ASP A 52 2.64 15.63 -10.25
N ILE A 53 1.89 14.61 -10.68
CA ILE A 53 1.17 14.61 -11.96
C ILE A 53 0.17 15.77 -11.99
N ASN A 54 -0.59 15.99 -10.94
CA ASN A 54 -1.57 17.08 -10.87
C ASN A 54 -0.88 18.45 -10.77
N ALA A 55 0.23 18.59 -10.05
CA ALA A 55 0.99 19.81 -9.94
C ALA A 55 1.57 20.24 -11.30
N ARG A 56 2.20 19.30 -12.02
CA ARG A 56 2.76 19.54 -13.36
C ARG A 56 1.69 19.92 -14.38
N ALA A 57 0.51 19.35 -14.29
CA ALA A 57 -0.61 19.69 -15.17
C ALA A 57 -1.16 21.11 -14.92
N GLY A 58 -1.09 21.60 -13.69
CA GLY A 58 -1.58 22.94 -13.31
C GLY A 58 -0.55 24.05 -13.45
N ASN A 59 0.60 23.91 -12.83
CA ASN A 59 1.59 24.98 -12.65
C ASN A 59 3.00 24.68 -13.25
N GLY A 60 3.19 23.51 -13.84
CA GLY A 60 4.43 23.12 -14.53
C GLY A 60 5.61 22.73 -13.62
N GLY A 61 5.39 22.55 -12.31
CA GLY A 61 6.40 22.13 -11.33
C GLY A 61 5.97 20.94 -10.49
N ASP A 62 6.90 20.41 -9.70
CA ASP A 62 6.61 19.31 -8.76
C ASP A 62 5.81 19.82 -7.55
N TYR A 63 5.02 18.96 -6.94
CA TYR A 63 4.21 19.27 -5.75
C TYR A 63 5.01 19.97 -4.63
N ALA A 64 6.22 19.49 -4.34
CA ALA A 64 7.07 20.03 -3.30
C ALA A 64 7.52 21.50 -3.56
N GLN A 65 7.46 21.95 -4.82
CA GLN A 65 7.85 23.31 -5.22
C GLN A 65 6.66 24.28 -5.24
N LEU A 66 5.44 23.79 -5.06
CA LEU A 66 4.26 24.64 -5.04
C LEU A 66 4.22 25.54 -3.79
N PRO A 67 3.61 26.74 -3.87
CA PRO A 67 3.27 27.54 -2.70
C PRO A 67 2.40 26.73 -1.71
N ALA A 68 2.52 27.01 -0.41
CA ALA A 68 1.81 26.26 0.63
C ALA A 68 0.29 26.17 0.43
N ALA A 69 -0.34 27.24 -0.08
CA ALA A 69 -1.78 27.23 -0.37
C ALA A 69 -2.14 26.25 -1.51
N ASP A 70 -1.30 26.18 -2.55
CA ASP A 70 -1.49 25.26 -3.68
C ASP A 70 -1.21 23.80 -3.27
N GLN A 71 -0.20 23.57 -2.39
CA GLN A 71 0.03 22.25 -1.78
C GLN A 71 -1.16 21.80 -0.97
N ALA A 72 -1.74 22.65 -0.15
CA ALA A 72 -2.93 22.33 0.65
C ALA A 72 -4.14 21.99 -0.24
N ARG A 73 -4.33 22.73 -1.33
CA ARG A 73 -5.38 22.47 -2.32
C ARG A 73 -5.15 21.14 -3.04
N ALA A 74 -3.95 20.87 -3.52
CA ALA A 74 -3.59 19.64 -4.19
C ALA A 74 -3.79 18.42 -3.28
N LYS A 75 -3.36 18.53 -2.01
CA LYS A 75 -3.59 17.51 -0.99
C LYS A 75 -5.08 17.26 -0.74
N PHE A 76 -5.92 18.30 -0.67
CA PHE A 76 -7.36 18.14 -0.52
C PHE A 76 -7.97 17.36 -1.69
N VAL A 77 -7.58 17.69 -2.94
CA VAL A 77 -8.05 16.98 -4.14
C VAL A 77 -7.62 15.51 -4.11
N LEU A 78 -6.34 15.25 -3.77
CA LEU A 78 -5.83 13.88 -3.58
C LEU A 78 -6.69 13.09 -2.58
N GLN A 79 -6.97 13.68 -1.41
CA GLN A 79 -7.76 13.05 -0.36
C GLN A 79 -9.17 12.70 -0.83
N GLN A 80 -9.82 13.61 -1.55
CA GLN A 80 -11.14 13.35 -2.13
C GLN A 80 -11.08 12.20 -3.13
N GLU A 81 -10.12 12.19 -4.03
CA GLU A 81 -10.01 11.15 -5.05
C GLU A 81 -9.70 9.78 -4.45
N MET A 82 -8.72 9.68 -3.56
CA MET A 82 -8.28 8.39 -3.02
C MET A 82 -9.25 7.81 -1.99
N ARG A 83 -10.01 8.65 -1.27
CA ARG A 83 -10.96 8.21 -0.27
C ARG A 83 -12.37 7.95 -0.81
N THR A 84 -12.71 8.47 -1.98
CA THR A 84 -14.01 8.21 -2.60
C THR A 84 -14.07 6.79 -3.13
N ASN A 85 -15.11 6.05 -2.75
CA ASN A 85 -15.34 4.71 -3.26
C ASN A 85 -15.97 4.79 -4.66
N THR A 86 -15.22 4.36 -5.65
CA THR A 86 -15.61 4.30 -7.05
C THR A 86 -15.74 2.86 -7.56
N PHE A 87 -15.79 1.89 -6.65
CA PHE A 87 -16.03 0.50 -6.97
C PHE A 87 -17.49 0.28 -7.37
N ASP A 88 -17.68 -0.26 -8.54
CA ASP A 88 -18.99 -0.69 -9.03
C ASP A 88 -19.18 -2.20 -8.74
N PRO A 89 -20.10 -2.56 -7.84
CA PRO A 89 -20.33 -3.97 -7.48
C PRO A 89 -21.01 -4.78 -8.60
N GLU A 90 -21.66 -4.14 -9.59
CA GLU A 90 -22.30 -4.85 -10.70
C GLU A 90 -21.29 -5.30 -11.74
N THR A 91 -20.30 -4.46 -12.02
CA THR A 91 -19.24 -4.74 -13.00
C THR A 91 -17.96 -5.28 -12.37
N GLY A 92 -17.77 -5.08 -11.06
CA GLY A 92 -16.53 -5.41 -10.35
C GLY A 92 -15.36 -4.45 -10.67
N ILE A 93 -15.63 -3.28 -11.25
CA ILE A 93 -14.64 -2.33 -11.74
C ILE A 93 -14.43 -1.20 -10.73
N ILE A 94 -13.18 -0.79 -10.53
CA ILE A 94 -12.81 0.43 -9.82
C ILE A 94 -12.51 1.51 -10.87
N LEU A 95 -13.27 2.61 -10.84
CA LEU A 95 -13.03 3.74 -11.73
C LEU A 95 -11.99 4.68 -11.10
N VAL A 96 -11.00 5.09 -11.86
CA VAL A 96 -9.98 6.06 -11.46
C VAL A 96 -9.84 7.17 -12.51
N SER A 97 -9.37 8.34 -12.10
CA SER A 97 -9.06 9.41 -13.05
C SER A 97 -7.86 9.04 -13.93
N ASP A 98 -7.71 9.70 -15.09
CA ASP A 98 -6.55 9.53 -15.95
C ASP A 98 -5.24 9.87 -15.23
N ALA A 99 -5.25 10.85 -14.33
CA ALA A 99 -4.10 11.22 -13.53
C ALA A 99 -3.71 10.09 -12.55
N ARG A 100 -4.70 9.53 -11.87
CA ARG A 100 -4.49 8.40 -10.95
C ARG A 100 -4.07 7.12 -11.70
N GLY A 101 -4.65 6.86 -12.87
CA GLY A 101 -4.23 5.75 -13.73
C GLY A 101 -2.75 5.83 -14.12
N ARG A 102 -2.24 7.05 -14.42
CA ARG A 102 -0.81 7.29 -14.67
C ARG A 102 0.04 7.09 -13.41
N ALA A 103 -0.41 7.54 -12.25
CA ALA A 103 0.28 7.32 -10.97
C ALA A 103 0.41 5.82 -10.66
N ILE A 104 -0.67 5.05 -10.82
CA ILE A 104 -0.69 3.59 -10.66
C ILE A 104 0.31 2.93 -11.61
N ALA A 105 0.36 3.36 -12.88
CA ALA A 105 1.30 2.82 -13.86
C ALA A 105 2.76 3.14 -13.49
N GLU A 106 3.05 4.34 -12.99
CA GLU A 106 4.38 4.74 -12.51
C GLU A 106 4.84 3.88 -11.33
N VAL A 107 3.97 3.67 -10.34
CA VAL A 107 4.26 2.79 -9.20
C VAL A 107 4.41 1.35 -9.63
N GLY A 108 3.55 0.85 -10.53
CA GLY A 108 3.66 -0.48 -11.13
C GLY A 108 5.00 -0.69 -11.85
N ALA A 109 5.50 0.32 -12.58
CA ALA A 109 6.81 0.28 -13.22
C ALA A 109 7.95 0.16 -12.20
N HIS A 110 7.86 0.85 -11.05
CA HIS A 110 8.83 0.71 -9.95
C HIS A 110 8.91 -0.73 -9.45
N TYR A 111 7.77 -1.37 -9.14
CA TYR A 111 7.76 -2.74 -8.65
C TYR A 111 8.13 -3.76 -9.74
N SER A 112 7.74 -3.52 -10.99
CA SER A 112 8.20 -4.35 -12.11
C SER A 112 9.72 -4.28 -12.25
N SER A 113 10.32 -3.08 -12.10
CA SER A 113 11.77 -2.93 -12.07
C SER A 113 12.39 -3.66 -10.87
N LEU A 114 11.78 -3.57 -9.68
CA LEU A 114 12.26 -4.26 -8.49
C LEU A 114 12.28 -5.78 -8.68
N PHE A 115 11.21 -6.37 -9.20
CA PHE A 115 11.06 -7.84 -9.29
C PHE A 115 11.56 -8.46 -10.59
N GLN A 116 11.81 -7.67 -11.64
CA GLN A 116 12.27 -8.16 -12.95
C GLN A 116 13.57 -7.48 -13.40
N GLY A 117 13.92 -6.33 -12.83
CA GLY A 117 15.03 -5.52 -13.31
C GLY A 117 16.40 -6.13 -12.96
N SER A 118 17.32 -5.97 -13.90
CA SER A 118 18.74 -6.33 -13.74
C SER A 118 19.64 -5.12 -13.47
N SER A 119 19.05 -3.92 -13.26
CA SER A 119 19.83 -2.72 -12.94
C SER A 119 20.52 -2.87 -11.58
N PRO A 120 21.68 -2.19 -11.37
CA PRO A 120 22.37 -2.22 -10.09
C PRO A 120 21.48 -1.72 -8.92
N GLU A 121 20.61 -0.74 -9.19
CA GLU A 121 19.69 -0.18 -8.21
C GLU A 121 18.63 -1.21 -7.78
N ALA A 122 18.03 -1.91 -8.75
CA ALA A 122 17.06 -2.97 -8.48
C ALA A 122 17.68 -4.15 -7.73
N GLN A 123 18.94 -4.50 -8.06
CA GLN A 123 19.68 -5.54 -7.36
C GLN A 123 19.99 -5.13 -5.91
N SER A 124 20.50 -3.92 -5.71
CA SER A 124 20.79 -3.37 -4.38
C SER A 124 19.54 -3.33 -3.50
N LEU A 125 18.39 -2.93 -4.05
CA LEU A 125 17.14 -2.87 -3.31
C LEU A 125 16.62 -4.26 -2.93
N ARG A 126 16.77 -5.26 -3.82
CA ARG A 126 16.43 -6.64 -3.48
C ARG A 126 17.33 -7.21 -2.38
N GLU A 127 18.62 -6.89 -2.40
CA GLU A 127 19.56 -7.28 -1.33
C GLU A 127 19.18 -6.63 0.00
N GLU A 128 18.87 -5.34 0.00
CA GLU A 128 18.40 -4.60 1.17
C GLU A 128 17.13 -5.22 1.78
N TYR A 129 16.20 -5.64 0.93
CA TYR A 129 14.94 -6.26 1.33
C TYR A 129 15.06 -7.78 1.58
N ALA A 130 16.27 -8.32 1.55
CA ALA A 130 16.58 -9.74 1.74
C ALA A 130 15.82 -10.68 0.78
N PHE A 131 15.53 -10.24 -0.45
CA PHE A 131 14.97 -11.11 -1.46
C PHE A 131 16.00 -12.12 -1.95
N PRO A 132 15.60 -13.38 -2.19
CA PRO A 132 16.48 -14.35 -2.84
C PRO A 132 16.97 -13.81 -4.20
N LEU A 133 18.27 -13.95 -4.50
CA LEU A 133 18.89 -13.41 -5.71
C LEU A 133 18.26 -13.95 -7.01
N ASN A 134 17.62 -15.10 -6.94
CA ASN A 134 16.94 -15.79 -8.04
C ASN A 134 15.41 -15.57 -8.07
N ALA A 135 14.87 -14.75 -7.17
CA ALA A 135 13.43 -14.46 -7.10
C ALA A 135 13.02 -13.42 -8.17
N MET A 136 13.33 -13.73 -9.45
CA MET A 136 12.87 -12.92 -10.57
C MET A 136 11.49 -13.41 -11.00
N LEU A 137 10.54 -12.47 -11.08
CA LEU A 137 9.18 -12.76 -11.53
C LEU A 137 9.09 -12.70 -13.06
N SER A 138 8.18 -13.50 -13.64
CA SER A 138 7.73 -13.29 -15.01
C SER A 138 7.02 -11.95 -15.15
N ALA A 139 6.87 -11.44 -16.36
CA ALA A 139 6.13 -10.20 -16.59
C ALA A 139 4.68 -10.30 -16.10
N GLU A 140 4.05 -11.44 -16.35
CA GLU A 140 2.67 -11.72 -15.94
C GLU A 140 2.53 -11.79 -14.41
N ASP A 141 3.49 -12.41 -13.71
CA ASP A 141 3.48 -12.49 -12.25
C ASP A 141 3.76 -11.14 -11.59
N ALA A 142 4.67 -10.34 -12.14
CA ALA A 142 4.93 -8.99 -11.66
C ALA A 142 3.71 -8.07 -11.83
N GLU A 143 3.00 -8.18 -12.95
CA GLU A 143 1.75 -7.47 -13.19
C GLU A 143 0.66 -7.89 -12.18
N ALA A 144 0.56 -9.18 -11.90
CA ALA A 144 -0.37 -9.69 -10.90
C ALA A 144 -0.02 -9.20 -9.48
N VAL A 145 1.26 -9.19 -9.10
CA VAL A 145 1.72 -8.64 -7.82
C VAL A 145 1.42 -7.14 -7.72
N ASN A 146 1.61 -6.37 -8.81
CA ASN A 146 1.22 -4.97 -8.88
C ASN A 146 -0.29 -4.79 -8.63
N ALA A 147 -1.13 -5.61 -9.24
CA ALA A 147 -2.58 -5.58 -9.03
C ALA A 147 -2.94 -5.89 -7.56
N PHE A 148 -2.27 -6.85 -6.94
CA PHE A 148 -2.46 -7.18 -5.53
C PHE A 148 -2.03 -6.04 -4.61
N PHE A 149 -0.85 -5.44 -4.81
CA PHE A 149 -0.37 -4.32 -3.98
C PHE A 149 -1.26 -3.08 -4.14
N PHE A 150 -1.66 -2.74 -5.37
CA PHE A 150 -2.62 -1.67 -5.58
C PHE A 150 -3.94 -1.93 -4.84
N TRP A 151 -4.50 -3.13 -4.96
CA TRP A 151 -5.74 -3.48 -4.26
C TRP A 151 -5.61 -3.32 -2.74
N THR A 152 -4.47 -3.73 -2.16
CA THR A 152 -4.23 -3.59 -0.71
C THR A 152 -4.13 -2.12 -0.29
N ALA A 153 -3.48 -1.27 -1.09
CA ALA A 153 -3.39 0.17 -0.88
C ALA A 153 -4.76 0.85 -1.05
N TRP A 154 -5.51 0.48 -2.09
CA TRP A 154 -6.88 0.94 -2.30
C TRP A 154 -7.79 0.63 -1.11
N ALA A 155 -7.76 -0.60 -0.60
CA ALA A 155 -8.54 -1.01 0.57
C ALA A 155 -8.18 -0.23 1.84
N ALA A 156 -6.93 0.25 1.95
CA ALA A 156 -6.45 1.04 3.08
C ALA A 156 -6.88 2.51 3.03
N THR A 157 -7.27 3.02 1.86
CA THR A 157 -7.60 4.44 1.67
C THR A 157 -9.03 4.72 1.31
N THR A 158 -9.69 3.80 0.63
CA THR A 158 -11.06 4.00 0.14
C THR A 158 -12.07 3.75 1.25
N ASN A 159 -12.96 4.71 1.47
CA ASN A 159 -14.02 4.60 2.45
C ASN A 159 -15.02 3.52 2.05
N ARG A 160 -15.55 2.81 3.04
CA ARG A 160 -16.72 1.94 2.84
C ARG A 160 -17.92 2.77 2.44
N PRO A 161 -18.86 2.19 1.69
CA PRO A 161 -20.07 2.92 1.31
C PRO A 161 -20.83 3.48 2.54
N GLY A 162 -21.00 4.79 2.57
CA GLY A 162 -21.71 5.47 3.66
C GLY A 162 -20.96 5.63 4.98
N GLU A 163 -19.67 5.31 5.02
CA GLU A 163 -18.83 5.41 6.23
C GLU A 163 -17.58 6.27 5.98
N ASP A 164 -17.01 6.83 7.05
CA ASP A 164 -15.73 7.56 7.03
C ASP A 164 -14.54 6.65 7.36
N ILE A 165 -14.75 5.35 7.33
CA ILE A 165 -13.75 4.33 7.63
C ILE A 165 -13.48 3.46 6.41
N THR A 166 -12.21 3.10 6.18
CA THR A 166 -11.78 2.26 5.08
C THR A 166 -11.99 0.78 5.36
N TYR A 167 -11.78 -0.08 4.33
CA TYR A 167 -11.92 -1.53 4.47
C TYR A 167 -10.96 -2.15 5.49
N THR A 168 -9.84 -1.48 5.76
CA THR A 168 -8.81 -1.89 6.74
C THR A 168 -8.82 -1.06 8.02
N SER A 169 -9.93 -0.35 8.32
CA SER A 169 -10.03 0.55 9.48
C SER A 169 -8.99 1.68 9.48
N ASN A 170 -8.71 2.25 8.31
CA ASN A 170 -7.74 3.33 8.07
C ASN A 170 -6.28 2.92 8.37
N TRP A 171 -5.93 1.66 8.14
CA TRP A 171 -4.57 1.16 8.32
C TRP A 171 -4.04 0.48 7.07
N PRO A 172 -2.77 0.72 6.63
CA PRO A 172 -1.81 1.68 7.21
C PRO A 172 -2.21 3.15 6.99
N HIS A 173 -1.73 4.03 7.89
CA HIS A 173 -2.00 5.45 7.81
C HIS A 173 -1.05 6.15 6.83
N GLU A 174 -1.60 6.93 5.90
CA GLU A 174 -0.85 7.81 5.00
C GLU A 174 -1.25 9.27 5.26
N PRO A 175 -0.33 10.12 5.79
CA PRO A 175 -0.63 11.51 6.11
C PRO A 175 -1.08 12.37 4.91
N LEU A 176 -0.65 12.04 3.70
CA LEU A 176 -1.09 12.75 2.48
C LEU A 176 -2.55 12.48 2.18
N VAL A 177 -2.98 11.24 2.35
CA VAL A 177 -4.36 10.78 2.09
C VAL A 177 -5.30 11.09 3.27
N GLY A 178 -4.76 11.17 4.49
CA GLY A 178 -5.53 11.52 5.68
C GLY A 178 -6.47 10.42 6.19
N ASN A 179 -6.17 9.16 5.92
CA ASN A 179 -6.87 8.00 6.46
C ASN A 179 -6.42 7.72 7.91
N THR A 180 -6.70 8.64 8.82
CA THR A 180 -6.28 8.54 10.23
C THR A 180 -6.94 7.34 10.90
N PRO A 181 -6.17 6.45 11.57
CA PRO A 181 -6.71 5.32 12.29
C PRO A 181 -7.75 5.72 13.34
N THR A 182 -8.78 4.91 13.50
CA THR A 182 -9.84 5.17 14.47
C THR A 182 -9.36 4.94 15.90
N GLY A 183 -10.02 5.58 16.88
CA GLY A 183 -9.72 5.35 18.31
C GLY A 183 -9.85 3.88 18.71
N ALA A 184 -10.72 3.11 18.06
CA ALA A 184 -10.85 1.68 18.28
C ALA A 184 -9.58 0.89 17.94
N VAL A 185 -8.86 1.25 16.86
CA VAL A 185 -7.59 0.62 16.49
C VAL A 185 -6.55 0.80 17.60
N PHE A 186 -6.41 2.03 18.10
CA PHE A 186 -5.50 2.30 19.23
C PHE A 186 -5.89 1.55 20.50
N MET A 187 -7.17 1.56 20.84
CA MET A 187 -7.67 0.85 22.04
C MET A 187 -7.36 -0.65 21.96
N TRP A 188 -7.66 -1.31 20.85
CA TRP A 188 -7.40 -2.73 20.68
C TRP A 188 -5.90 -3.04 20.63
N THR A 189 -5.08 -2.16 20.08
CA THR A 189 -3.62 -2.31 20.11
C THR A 189 -3.10 -2.27 21.54
N PHE A 190 -3.53 -1.31 22.36
CA PHE A 190 -3.15 -1.25 23.76
C PHE A 190 -3.62 -2.47 24.55
N ILE A 191 -4.87 -2.90 24.38
CA ILE A 191 -5.39 -4.12 25.05
C ILE A 191 -4.54 -5.32 24.67
N SER A 192 -4.21 -5.51 23.39
CA SER A 192 -3.39 -6.63 22.91
C SER A 192 -2.00 -6.63 23.53
N ILE A 193 -1.35 -5.47 23.61
CA ILE A 193 -0.03 -5.31 24.24
C ILE A 193 -0.12 -5.66 25.73
N PHE A 194 -1.12 -5.16 26.45
CA PHE A 194 -1.29 -5.46 27.88
C PHE A 194 -1.53 -6.94 28.13
N VAL A 195 -2.39 -7.58 27.32
CA VAL A 195 -2.66 -9.03 27.43
C VAL A 195 -1.38 -9.83 27.16
N LEU A 196 -0.61 -9.47 26.15
CA LEU A 196 0.65 -10.13 25.84
C LEU A 196 1.66 -9.99 26.99
N LEU A 197 1.85 -8.78 27.51
CA LEU A 197 2.76 -8.55 28.64
C LEU A 197 2.31 -9.30 29.91
N ALA A 198 1.00 -9.34 30.19
CA ALA A 198 0.46 -10.09 31.31
C ALA A 198 0.70 -11.60 31.15
N ALA A 199 0.51 -12.16 29.95
CA ALA A 199 0.75 -13.56 29.65
C ALA A 199 2.24 -13.94 29.80
N ILE A 200 3.15 -13.09 29.29
CA ILE A 200 4.60 -13.30 29.45
C ILE A 200 5.00 -13.24 30.94
N SER A 201 4.49 -12.25 31.67
CA SER A 201 4.76 -12.10 33.10
C SER A 201 4.23 -13.29 33.92
N ALA A 202 3.03 -13.76 33.63
CA ALA A 202 2.46 -14.93 34.30
C ALA A 202 3.29 -16.20 34.02
N HIS A 203 3.74 -16.38 32.76
CA HIS A 203 4.60 -17.53 32.41
C HIS A 203 5.96 -17.47 33.09
N ALA A 204 6.57 -16.30 33.18
CA ALA A 204 7.85 -16.10 33.85
C ALA A 204 7.81 -16.32 35.38
N LEU A 205 6.63 -16.17 36.00
CA LEU A 205 6.40 -16.36 37.44
C LEU A 205 5.93 -17.78 37.79
N THR A 206 5.58 -18.63 36.82
CA THR A 206 5.25 -20.04 37.08
C THR A 206 6.54 -20.84 37.32
N PRO A 207 6.67 -21.54 38.47
CA PRO A 207 7.80 -22.42 38.73
C PRO A 207 7.90 -23.48 37.63
N GLN A 208 9.05 -23.61 37.00
CA GLN A 208 9.34 -24.75 36.11
C GLN A 208 9.66 -25.94 37.02
N GLU A 209 8.76 -26.93 37.08
CA GLU A 209 9.01 -28.22 37.72
C GLU A 209 10.01 -29.06 36.90
#